data_f2a4077a398f90f8ef555320e06ae095
#
_entry.id   f2a4077a398f90f8ef555320e06ae095
#
_cell.length_a   1.000
_cell.length_b   1.000
_cell.length_c   1.000
_cell.angle_alpha   90.00
_cell.angle_beta   90.00
_cell.angle_gamma   90.00
#
_symmetry.space_group_name_H-M   'P 1'
#
loop_
_entity.id
_entity.type
_entity.pdbx_description
1 polymer ?
#
loop_
_entity_poly.entity_id
_entity_poly.type
_entity_poly.pdbx_seq_one_letter_code
_entity_poly.pdbx_strand_id
1 'polypeptide(L)'
;MAVEQRLAKWKISSSEESKVSISSTEQKDQRHLAVPFRGHITGGMRPGRKVIIFAVLDAHPDRFYIALTCGCGMSREPPLDVALEICVRFKERQVLRRACVRGAWGRADSAVPFFPFIKDQPFKMEMQCEHGRFRVFLDGQQLFDFHHRVAPLHLIDTLWIRGSVAITKLA
;
A
#
# COMPACT_ATOMS: atom_id res chain seq x y z
N MET A 1 10.30 -22.92 14.85
CA MET A 1 10.24 -21.63 15.57
C MET A 1 9.33 -20.72 14.80
N ALA A 2 8.23 -20.30 15.40
CA ALA A 2 7.36 -19.31 14.79
C ALA A 2 8.11 -17.97 14.76
N VAL A 3 8.47 -17.51 13.56
CA VAL A 3 8.93 -16.13 13.39
C VAL A 3 7.68 -15.28 13.58
N GLU A 4 7.60 -14.64 14.72
CA GLU A 4 6.54 -13.69 14.99
C GLU A 4 6.67 -12.54 14.01
N GLN A 5 5.87 -12.56 12.94
CA GLN A 5 5.85 -11.50 11.97
C GLN A 5 5.19 -10.27 12.61
N ARG A 6 6.00 -9.28 12.92
CA ARG A 6 5.49 -8.04 13.52
C ARG A 6 4.73 -7.23 12.50
N LEU A 7 3.48 -6.95 12.81
CA LEU A 7 2.64 -6.04 12.04
C LEU A 7 3.18 -4.61 12.11
N ALA A 8 2.99 -3.84 11.05
CA ALA A 8 3.32 -2.43 11.05
C ALA A 8 2.39 -1.67 11.98
N LYS A 9 2.93 -0.74 12.78
CA LYS A 9 2.14 0.18 13.59
C LYS A 9 1.91 1.46 12.81
N TRP A 10 0.65 1.90 12.73
CA TRP A 10 0.23 3.04 11.94
C TRP A 10 0.04 4.29 12.79
N LYS A 11 0.58 5.40 12.31
CA LYS A 11 0.26 6.74 12.78
C LYS A 11 -0.35 7.51 11.62
N ILE A 12 -1.58 7.94 11.75
CA ILE A 12 -2.25 8.78 10.76
C ILE A 12 -1.69 10.18 10.88
N SER A 13 -1.26 10.76 9.77
CA SER A 13 -0.75 12.13 9.72
C SER A 13 -1.88 13.13 9.98
N SER A 14 -1.69 14.00 10.95
CA SER A 14 -2.70 14.98 11.39
C SER A 14 -2.92 16.17 10.45
N SER A 15 -2.31 16.18 9.29
CA SER A 15 -2.41 17.32 8.37
C SER A 15 -3.63 17.31 7.45
N GLU A 16 -4.41 16.26 7.48
CA GLU A 16 -5.76 16.25 6.93
C GLU A 16 -6.70 15.74 8.01
N GLU A 17 -7.26 16.69 8.72
CA GLU A 17 -8.36 16.43 9.62
C GLU A 17 -9.59 15.95 8.82
N SER A 18 -9.60 14.72 8.39
CA SER A 18 -10.86 14.04 8.37
C SER A 18 -11.20 13.80 9.82
N LYS A 19 -11.96 14.72 10.40
CA LYS A 19 -12.51 14.58 11.73
C LYS A 19 -13.26 13.25 11.77
N VAL A 20 -12.61 12.22 12.28
CA VAL A 20 -13.34 11.09 12.81
C VAL A 20 -14.01 11.60 14.07
N SER A 21 -15.16 12.21 13.92
CA SER A 21 -16.02 12.50 15.05
C SER A 21 -16.50 11.14 15.56
N ILE A 22 -15.91 10.73 16.66
CA ILE A 22 -16.42 9.61 17.44
C ILE A 22 -17.74 10.06 18.07
N SER A 23 -18.81 9.95 17.34
CA SER A 23 -20.13 9.95 17.96
C SER A 23 -20.41 8.52 18.39
N SER A 24 -20.41 8.33 19.70
CA SER A 24 -20.84 7.13 20.36
C SER A 24 -22.32 6.89 20.10
N THR A 25 -22.65 6.19 19.05
CA THR A 25 -23.93 5.49 18.91
C THR A 25 -23.75 4.29 18.00
N GLU A 26 -24.12 3.19 18.54
CA GLU A 26 -24.15 1.86 17.98
C GLU A 26 -24.52 1.79 16.50
N GLN A 27 -23.53 2.01 15.65
CA GLN A 27 -23.55 1.44 14.33
C GLN A 27 -22.30 0.59 14.22
N LYS A 28 -22.53 -0.69 14.30
CA LYS A 28 -21.58 -1.70 13.83
C LYS A 28 -21.23 -1.36 12.39
N ASP A 29 -20.18 -0.76 12.34
CA ASP A 29 -19.50 -0.41 11.59
C ASP A 29 -18.89 -0.70 10.40
N GLN A 30 -18.85 -0.07 9.46
CA GLN A 30 -17.98 -0.09 8.33
C GLN A 30 -17.25 1.24 8.28
N ARG A 31 -16.31 1.40 9.20
CA ARG A 31 -15.42 2.57 9.14
C ARG A 31 -14.41 2.34 8.05
N HIS A 32 -14.78 2.78 6.83
CA HIS A 32 -13.82 2.89 5.74
C HIS A 32 -12.87 4.05 6.03
N LEU A 33 -11.57 3.80 5.90
CA LEU A 33 -10.60 4.88 5.89
C LEU A 33 -10.72 5.64 4.57
N ALA A 34 -10.68 6.97 4.64
CA ALA A 34 -10.79 7.79 3.45
C ALA A 34 -9.59 7.61 2.52
N VAL A 35 -9.85 7.58 1.21
CA VAL A 35 -8.82 7.70 0.18
C VAL A 35 -8.92 9.10 -0.46
N PRO A 36 -7.81 9.74 -0.82
CA PRO A 36 -6.44 9.26 -0.66
C PRO A 36 -6.03 9.13 0.82
N PHE A 37 -5.37 8.03 1.13
CA PHE A 37 -4.87 7.73 2.46
C PHE A 37 -3.36 7.88 2.51
N ARG A 38 -2.86 8.44 3.61
CA ARG A 38 -1.44 8.52 3.92
C ARG A 38 -1.22 8.13 5.37
N GLY A 39 -0.44 7.10 5.61
CA GLY A 39 -0.12 6.61 6.93
C GLY A 39 1.37 6.47 7.17
N HIS A 40 1.81 6.81 8.38
CA HIS A 40 3.20 6.64 8.79
C HIS A 40 3.42 5.25 9.37
N ILE A 41 4.46 4.57 8.88
CA ILE A 41 4.90 3.28 9.39
C ILE A 41 5.96 3.54 10.46
N THR A 42 5.59 3.36 11.73
CA THR A 42 6.48 3.66 12.85
C THR A 42 7.76 2.82 12.78
N GLY A 43 8.91 3.49 12.74
CA GLY A 43 10.21 2.84 12.63
C GLY A 43 10.60 2.41 11.22
N GLY A 44 9.77 2.68 10.22
CA GLY A 44 10.01 2.31 8.82
C GLY A 44 9.94 0.82 8.56
N MET A 45 10.31 0.42 7.35
CA MET A 45 10.35 -0.98 6.94
C MET A 45 11.66 -1.64 7.38
N ARG A 46 11.63 -2.95 7.52
CA ARG A 46 12.79 -3.80 7.81
C ARG A 46 12.46 -5.24 7.45
N PRO A 47 13.46 -6.08 7.23
CA PRO A 47 13.23 -7.50 6.96
C PRO A 47 12.40 -8.16 8.07
N GLY A 48 11.38 -8.94 7.67
CA GLY A 48 10.42 -9.57 8.56
C GLY A 48 9.20 -8.73 8.89
N ARG A 49 9.16 -7.45 8.51
CA ARG A 49 8.00 -6.60 8.70
C ARG A 49 7.07 -6.68 7.50
N LYS A 50 5.77 -6.64 7.74
CA LYS A 50 4.76 -6.64 6.67
C LYS A 50 3.68 -5.60 6.89
N VAL A 51 3.10 -5.17 5.78
CA VAL A 51 1.94 -4.29 5.72
C VAL A 51 0.78 -5.09 5.16
N ILE A 52 -0.35 -5.06 5.84
CA ILE A 52 -1.57 -5.75 5.41
C ILE A 52 -2.67 -4.74 5.17
N ILE A 53 -3.24 -4.76 3.97
CA ILE A 53 -4.31 -3.88 3.54
C ILE A 53 -5.55 -4.70 3.25
N PHE A 54 -6.64 -4.41 3.96
CA PHE A 54 -7.97 -4.93 3.64
C PHE A 54 -8.76 -3.81 2.96
N ALA A 55 -9.26 -4.08 1.77
CA ALA A 55 -9.97 -3.08 0.98
C ALA A 55 -11.09 -3.72 0.17
N VAL A 56 -11.99 -2.88 -0.32
CA VAL A 56 -13.07 -3.26 -1.23
C VAL A 56 -12.95 -2.44 -2.49
N LEU A 57 -13.06 -3.10 -3.63
CA LEU A 57 -13.03 -2.42 -4.92
C LEU A 57 -14.36 -1.72 -5.20
N ASP A 58 -14.30 -0.56 -5.85
CA ASP A 58 -15.48 0.15 -6.30
C ASP A 58 -16.29 -0.71 -7.28
N ALA A 59 -17.58 -0.41 -7.42
CA ALA A 59 -18.47 -1.12 -8.35
C ALA A 59 -18.07 -0.90 -9.81
N HIS A 60 -17.50 0.27 -10.12
CA HIS A 60 -16.99 0.64 -11.46
C HIS A 60 -15.57 1.13 -11.35
N PRO A 61 -14.60 0.23 -11.05
CA PRO A 61 -13.24 0.66 -10.78
C PRO A 61 -12.52 1.05 -12.06
N ASP A 62 -11.76 2.15 -12.00
CA ASP A 62 -10.82 2.54 -13.04
C ASP A 62 -9.41 2.05 -12.69
N ARG A 63 -8.80 2.66 -11.68
CA ARG A 63 -7.47 2.28 -11.20
C ARG A 63 -7.31 2.63 -9.72
N PHE A 64 -6.39 1.94 -9.07
CA PHE A 64 -5.95 2.35 -7.75
C PHE A 64 -4.44 2.22 -7.61
N TYR A 65 -3.88 2.93 -6.63
CA TYR A 65 -2.45 2.99 -6.35
C TYR A 65 -2.19 2.65 -4.89
N ILE A 66 -1.16 1.87 -4.66
CA ILE A 66 -0.60 1.61 -3.34
C ILE A 66 0.90 1.86 -3.44
N ALA A 67 1.44 2.72 -2.58
CA ALA A 67 2.85 3.05 -2.60
C ALA A 67 3.48 3.04 -1.22
N LEU A 68 4.71 2.55 -1.15
CA LEU A 68 5.59 2.65 -0.01
C LEU A 68 6.66 3.70 -0.32
N THR A 69 6.74 4.76 0.48
CA THR A 69 7.59 5.90 0.20
C THR A 69 8.48 6.27 1.37
N CYS A 70 9.53 7.03 1.07
CA CYS A 70 10.39 7.65 2.08
C CYS A 70 9.82 9.03 2.40
N GLY A 71 9.19 9.18 3.58
CA GLY A 71 8.53 10.41 3.97
C GLY A 71 7.29 10.72 3.13
N CYS A 72 6.82 11.96 3.19
CA CYS A 72 5.61 12.43 2.50
C CYS A 72 5.85 12.74 1.01
N GLY A 73 6.75 12.00 0.36
CA GLY A 73 7.41 12.36 -0.89
C GLY A 73 6.54 12.58 -2.10
N MET A 74 5.32 12.04 -2.14
CA MET A 74 4.46 12.20 -3.31
C MET A 74 3.84 13.59 -3.45
N SER A 75 3.96 14.43 -2.42
CA SER A 75 3.48 15.82 -2.44
C SER A 75 4.58 16.84 -2.77
N ARG A 76 5.81 16.38 -3.03
CA ARG A 76 6.96 17.24 -3.38
C ARG A 76 7.34 17.08 -4.84
N GLU A 77 7.84 18.13 -5.42
CA GLU A 77 8.49 18.12 -6.73
C GLU A 77 9.96 18.57 -6.61
N PRO A 78 10.93 17.72 -6.95
CA PRO A 78 10.76 16.32 -7.36
C PRO A 78 10.30 15.44 -6.19
N PRO A 79 9.60 14.33 -6.47
CA PRO A 79 9.15 13.42 -5.40
C PRO A 79 10.37 12.82 -4.69
N LEU A 80 10.22 12.58 -3.38
CA LEU A 80 11.18 11.77 -2.62
C LEU A 80 11.17 10.33 -3.14
N ASP A 81 12.11 9.52 -2.64
CA ASP A 81 12.19 8.13 -3.08
C ASP A 81 10.88 7.39 -2.81
N VAL A 82 10.41 6.68 -3.83
CA VAL A 82 9.29 5.75 -3.77
C VAL A 82 9.86 4.34 -3.91
N ALA A 83 9.78 3.57 -2.84
CA ALA A 83 10.39 2.23 -2.81
C ALA A 83 9.61 1.23 -3.66
N LEU A 84 8.29 1.37 -3.70
CA LEU A 84 7.39 0.54 -4.48
C LEU A 84 6.09 1.31 -4.72
N GLU A 85 5.73 1.51 -5.98
CA GLU A 85 4.40 1.94 -6.38
C GLU A 85 3.73 0.82 -7.15
N ILE A 86 2.57 0.40 -6.68
CA ILE A 86 1.70 -0.56 -7.35
C ILE A 86 0.54 0.21 -7.97
N CYS A 87 0.35 0.08 -9.27
CA CYS A 87 -0.80 0.63 -9.99
C CYS A 87 -1.61 -0.51 -10.60
N VAL A 88 -2.85 -0.65 -10.16
CA VAL A 88 -3.78 -1.65 -10.71
C VAL A 88 -4.73 -0.95 -11.67
N ARG A 89 -4.71 -1.37 -12.93
CA ARG A 89 -5.55 -0.84 -14.02
C ARG A 89 -6.57 -1.89 -14.42
N PHE A 90 -7.85 -1.59 -14.23
CA PHE A 90 -8.91 -2.57 -14.48
C PHE A 90 -9.18 -2.79 -15.96
N LYS A 91 -9.25 -1.73 -16.74
CA LYS A 91 -9.53 -1.83 -18.18
C LYS A 91 -8.50 -2.68 -18.90
N GLU A 92 -7.23 -2.45 -18.62
CA GLU A 92 -6.12 -3.16 -19.24
C GLU A 92 -5.81 -4.48 -18.53
N ARG A 93 -6.40 -4.73 -17.36
CA ARG A 93 -6.12 -5.87 -16.46
C ARG A 93 -4.63 -5.98 -16.16
N GLN A 94 -4.03 -4.88 -15.77
CA GLN A 94 -2.60 -4.79 -15.48
C GLN A 94 -2.34 -4.44 -14.03
N VAL A 95 -1.27 -5.01 -13.51
CA VAL A 95 -0.69 -4.67 -12.21
C VAL A 95 0.73 -4.16 -12.46
N LEU A 96 0.88 -2.84 -12.52
CA LEU A 96 2.17 -2.20 -12.76
C LEU A 96 2.87 -1.93 -11.45
N ARG A 97 4.19 -2.15 -11.40
CA ARG A 97 5.00 -1.77 -10.24
C ARG A 97 6.29 -1.14 -10.70
N ARG A 98 6.68 -0.09 -9.98
CA ARG A 98 7.89 0.70 -10.24
C ARG A 98 8.39 1.37 -8.97
N ALA A 99 9.59 1.91 -9.04
CA ALA A 99 10.21 2.71 -8.00
C ALA A 99 10.69 4.05 -8.54
N CYS A 100 10.75 5.05 -7.67
CA CYS A 100 11.36 6.35 -7.98
C CYS A 100 12.57 6.54 -7.09
N VAL A 101 13.73 6.75 -7.68
CA VAL A 101 14.98 6.95 -6.96
C VAL A 101 15.59 8.27 -7.41
N ARG A 102 15.82 9.18 -6.46
CA ARG A 102 16.38 10.52 -6.72
C ARG A 102 15.60 11.29 -7.80
N GLY A 103 14.25 11.20 -7.72
CA GLY A 103 13.37 11.88 -8.64
C GLY A 103 13.20 11.22 -10.01
N ALA A 104 13.85 10.09 -10.27
CA ALA A 104 13.74 9.36 -11.52
C ALA A 104 12.94 8.09 -11.36
N TRP A 105 11.85 7.96 -12.12
CA TRP A 105 11.05 6.75 -12.19
C TRP A 105 11.76 5.69 -13.02
N GLY A 106 11.88 4.50 -12.45
CA GLY A 106 12.37 3.34 -13.16
C GLY A 106 11.32 2.74 -14.08
N ARG A 107 11.74 1.73 -14.85
CA ARG A 107 10.86 0.98 -15.72
C ARG A 107 9.78 0.24 -14.89
N ALA A 108 8.54 0.27 -15.35
CA ALA A 108 7.45 -0.48 -14.73
C ALA A 108 7.49 -1.95 -15.18
N ASP A 109 7.43 -2.85 -14.20
CA ASP A 109 7.19 -4.27 -14.44
C ASP A 109 5.69 -4.54 -14.39
N SER A 110 5.20 -5.45 -15.24
CA SER A 110 3.78 -5.75 -15.34
C SER A 110 3.43 -7.24 -15.34
N ALA A 111 4.42 -8.12 -15.37
CA ALA A 111 4.18 -9.55 -15.38
C ALA A 111 3.57 -10.03 -14.07
N VAL A 112 2.41 -10.66 -14.13
CA VAL A 112 1.73 -11.31 -13.02
C VAL A 112 1.14 -12.64 -13.48
N PRO A 113 1.03 -13.64 -12.59
CA PRO A 113 0.51 -14.96 -12.98
C PRO A 113 -0.98 -14.94 -13.32
N PHE A 114 -1.73 -13.97 -12.76
CA PHE A 114 -3.17 -13.82 -12.96
C PHE A 114 -3.58 -12.41 -12.53
N PHE A 115 -4.77 -11.95 -12.97
CA PHE A 115 -5.35 -10.70 -12.51
C PHE A 115 -6.45 -11.02 -11.49
N PRO A 116 -6.16 -10.83 -10.18
CA PRO A 116 -7.03 -11.33 -9.12
C PRO A 116 -8.12 -10.36 -8.66
N PHE A 117 -8.13 -9.15 -9.18
CA PHE A 117 -9.02 -8.09 -8.68
C PHE A 117 -10.38 -8.16 -9.38
N ILE A 118 -11.45 -8.16 -8.57
CA ILE A 118 -12.83 -8.25 -9.03
C ILE A 118 -13.59 -7.02 -8.50
N LYS A 119 -14.30 -6.32 -9.37
CA LYS A 119 -15.10 -5.16 -9.00
C LYS A 119 -16.07 -5.50 -7.87
N ASP A 120 -16.27 -4.55 -6.97
CA ASP A 120 -17.20 -4.64 -5.85
C ASP A 120 -16.91 -5.77 -4.84
N GLN A 121 -15.69 -6.34 -4.89
CA GLN A 121 -15.28 -7.42 -4.02
C GLN A 121 -14.17 -7.00 -3.05
N PRO A 122 -14.17 -7.55 -1.82
CA PRO A 122 -13.08 -7.33 -0.89
C PRO A 122 -11.82 -8.08 -1.30
N PHE A 123 -10.68 -7.55 -0.93
CA PHE A 123 -9.39 -8.23 -1.06
C PHE A 123 -8.49 -7.93 0.14
N LYS A 124 -7.52 -8.80 0.34
CA LYS A 124 -6.44 -8.61 1.32
C LYS A 124 -5.11 -8.63 0.59
N MET A 125 -4.36 -7.53 0.67
CA MET A 125 -3.00 -7.45 0.13
C MET A 125 -2.00 -7.45 1.27
N GLU A 126 -0.99 -8.32 1.18
CA GLU A 126 0.15 -8.34 2.08
C GLU A 126 1.41 -7.95 1.34
N MET A 127 2.12 -6.96 1.86
CA MET A 127 3.43 -6.58 1.39
C MET A 127 4.46 -6.97 2.44
N GLN A 128 5.21 -8.03 2.18
CA GLN A 128 6.23 -8.55 3.09
C GLN A 128 7.59 -7.99 2.70
N CYS A 129 8.29 -7.40 3.67
CA CYS A 129 9.64 -6.92 3.47
C CYS A 129 10.64 -8.02 3.80
N GLU A 130 11.49 -8.37 2.85
CA GLU A 130 12.62 -9.27 3.03
C GLU A 130 13.92 -8.49 2.84
N HIS A 131 15.07 -9.13 3.05
CA HIS A 131 16.38 -8.46 2.89
C HIS A 131 16.60 -7.90 1.49
N GLY A 132 16.23 -8.65 0.46
CA GLY A 132 16.49 -8.29 -0.94
C GLY A 132 15.30 -7.78 -1.72
N ARG A 133 14.09 -7.96 -1.22
CA ARG A 133 12.87 -7.69 -1.99
C ARG A 133 11.65 -7.48 -1.13
N PHE A 134 10.60 -6.89 -1.73
CA PHE A 134 9.23 -7.02 -1.26
C PHE A 134 8.59 -8.24 -1.93
N ARG A 135 7.83 -9.02 -1.17
CA ARG A 135 6.94 -10.03 -1.73
C ARG A 135 5.51 -9.61 -1.49
N VAL A 136 4.71 -9.61 -2.53
CA VAL A 136 3.33 -9.16 -2.47
C VAL A 136 2.38 -10.31 -2.72
N PHE A 137 1.46 -10.49 -1.78
CA PHE A 137 0.44 -11.54 -1.79
C PHE A 137 -0.93 -10.92 -1.90
N LEU A 138 -1.79 -11.52 -2.68
CA LEU A 138 -3.20 -11.17 -2.70
C LEU A 138 -4.04 -12.38 -2.31
N ASP A 139 -4.89 -12.20 -1.29
CA ASP A 139 -5.73 -13.26 -0.73
C ASP A 139 -4.94 -14.56 -0.45
N GLY A 140 -3.72 -14.41 0.04
CA GLY A 140 -2.82 -15.50 0.40
C GLY A 140 -2.00 -16.10 -0.76
N GLN A 141 -2.19 -15.64 -1.98
CA GLN A 141 -1.42 -16.10 -3.14
C GLN A 141 -0.40 -15.06 -3.57
N GLN A 142 0.83 -15.49 -3.81
CA GLN A 142 1.88 -14.58 -4.26
C GLN A 142 1.54 -14.02 -5.65
N LEU A 143 1.52 -12.69 -5.74
CA LEU A 143 1.23 -11.98 -6.98
C LEU A 143 2.52 -11.59 -7.71
N PHE A 144 3.48 -11.04 -7.00
CA PHE A 144 4.81 -10.72 -7.52
C PHE A 144 5.80 -10.50 -6.39
N ASP A 145 7.07 -10.42 -6.75
CA ASP A 145 8.13 -9.87 -5.91
C ASP A 145 8.76 -8.64 -6.59
N PHE A 146 9.39 -7.80 -5.80
CA PHE A 146 10.00 -6.57 -6.28
C PHE A 146 11.31 -6.31 -5.52
N HIS A 147 12.43 -6.41 -6.22
CA HIS A 147 13.75 -6.18 -5.62
C HIS A 147 13.90 -4.75 -5.14
N HIS A 148 14.49 -4.58 -3.96
CA HIS A 148 14.69 -3.26 -3.37
C HIS A 148 15.55 -2.38 -4.27
N ARG A 149 15.10 -1.15 -4.47
CA ARG A 149 15.82 -0.10 -5.19
C ARG A 149 16.10 1.10 -4.31
N VAL A 150 15.57 1.10 -3.10
CA VAL A 150 15.74 2.15 -2.10
C VAL A 150 16.33 1.53 -0.83
N ALA A 151 17.39 2.13 -0.33
CA ALA A 151 18.05 1.75 0.91
C ALA A 151 18.54 3.01 1.64
N PRO A 152 18.64 2.96 2.98
CA PRO A 152 18.29 1.86 3.87
C PRO A 152 16.78 1.69 4.04
N LEU A 153 16.34 0.46 4.34
CA LEU A 153 14.90 0.11 4.38
C LEU A 153 14.11 0.89 5.43
N HIS A 154 14.73 1.27 6.55
CA HIS A 154 14.04 2.00 7.62
C HIS A 154 13.59 3.41 7.21
N LEU A 155 14.09 3.96 6.12
CA LEU A 155 13.63 5.24 5.57
C LEU A 155 12.30 5.11 4.85
N ILE A 156 11.89 3.89 4.49
CA ILE A 156 10.59 3.60 3.89
C ILE A 156 9.56 3.57 5.01
N ASP A 157 8.91 4.68 5.24
CA ASP A 157 8.10 4.90 6.44
C ASP A 157 6.68 5.41 6.17
N THR A 158 6.26 5.47 4.92
CA THR A 158 4.95 6.01 4.56
C THR A 158 4.23 5.09 3.58
N LEU A 159 2.95 4.87 3.85
CA LEU A 159 2.03 4.17 2.96
C LEU A 159 1.06 5.17 2.34
N TRP A 160 0.90 5.10 1.02
CA TRP A 160 -0.09 5.85 0.27
C TRP A 160 -1.06 4.91 -0.40
N ILE A 161 -2.35 5.23 -0.33
CA ILE A 161 -3.40 4.48 -1.04
C ILE A 161 -4.36 5.50 -1.64
N ARG A 162 -4.63 5.38 -2.94
CA ARG A 162 -5.56 6.24 -3.65
C ARG A 162 -6.24 5.52 -4.80
N GLY A 163 -7.37 6.05 -5.25
CA GLY A 163 -8.10 5.56 -6.41
C GLY A 163 -9.37 4.78 -6.05
N SER A 164 -9.73 3.83 -6.89
CA SER A 164 -11.04 3.16 -6.90
C SER A 164 -11.17 2.06 -5.84
N VAL A 165 -10.80 2.35 -4.60
CA VAL A 165 -10.87 1.43 -3.47
C VAL A 165 -11.39 2.12 -2.23
N ALA A 166 -11.99 1.34 -1.32
CA ALA A 166 -12.30 1.75 0.04
C ALA A 166 -11.51 0.86 1.01
N ILE A 167 -10.78 1.47 1.93
CA ILE A 167 -9.95 0.75 2.89
C ILE A 167 -10.81 0.38 4.10
N THR A 168 -10.86 -0.91 4.42
CA THR A 168 -11.63 -1.38 5.57
C THR A 168 -10.78 -1.61 6.81
N LYS A 169 -9.50 -1.98 6.63
CA LYS A 169 -8.57 -2.23 7.73
C LYS A 169 -7.13 -2.14 7.24
N LEU A 170 -6.26 -1.66 8.12
CA LEU A 170 -4.81 -1.74 7.97
C LEU A 170 -4.18 -2.46 9.16
N ALA A 171 -3.17 -3.25 8.90
CA ALA A 171 -2.43 -3.97 9.94
C ALA A 171 -0.91 -4.00 9.66
#